data_efa502df2d06c3f9681c8d47b3a0c139
#
_entry.id   efa502df2d06c3f9681c8d47b3a0c139
#
_cell.length_a   1.000
_cell.length_b   1.000
_cell.length_c   1.000
_cell.angle_alpha   90.00
_cell.angle_beta   90.00
_cell.angle_gamma   90.00
#
_symmetry.space_group_name_H-M   'P 1'
#
loop_
_entity.id
_entity.type
_entity.pdbx_description
1 polymer ?
#
loop_
_entity_poly.entity_id
_entity_poly.type
_entity_poly.pdbx_seq_one_letter_code
_entity_poly.pdbx_strand_id
1 'polypeptide(L)'
;MAAAGLSLIRPAAFSNEENDELVRIGIIGIGNRGSRLLKTLLGIEGVEISSLCDINQSRAANAARSIENMGRKLPSVYGENGNSYKDMLDKEKLDAVIIATPWDSHAAMALHAMKNGTYPGVEVPAALTVEELWQLVGTSENTGIPCMMLENRSFCKDNLALLNMKRLGLFGDIVHCHCAHSHDLADFWFFDAKNGEPNWPAEYLVKYNRDQLPTQSLGPIISWMDINRGDIFTEIYSRASSCNAINAFFSREFGKDFPAAKLDYKQGDVVTSILKTKKGKTLVINSDLLLPRPYDNRWLLQGTKGIYDEGRNSVFLEGKTKEYHQWEPSKSYTEKYNHKWWMSDYSSKENEGTDFVMLRQFVNAVRLKGPVPIDVYDSAVMSAVVELSGISIEKNAPVEFPDFTRGKWQTNKPYFGLENQ
;
A
#
# COMPACT_ATOMS: atom_id res chain seq x y z
N MET A 1 -38.26 -43.62 2.72
CA MET A 1 -37.31 -43.00 3.69
C MET A 1 -35.92 -43.13 3.12
N ALA A 2 -35.41 -42.09 2.56
CA ALA A 2 -34.04 -42.01 2.04
C ALA A 2 -33.28 -40.97 2.89
N ALA A 3 -32.27 -41.43 3.62
CA ALA A 3 -31.42 -40.59 4.45
C ALA A 3 -30.38 -39.94 3.57
N ALA A 4 -30.43 -38.61 3.49
CA ALA A 4 -29.37 -37.80 2.84
C ALA A 4 -28.19 -37.65 3.81
N GLY A 5 -27.06 -38.25 3.42
CA GLY A 5 -25.80 -38.10 4.18
C GLY A 5 -25.20 -36.70 4.00
N LEU A 6 -25.14 -35.93 5.09
CA LEU A 6 -24.32 -34.71 5.15
C LEU A 6 -22.85 -35.14 5.14
N SER A 7 -22.15 -34.82 4.05
CA SER A 7 -20.70 -34.88 3.98
C SER A 7 -20.15 -33.69 4.74
N LEU A 8 -19.61 -33.93 5.93
CA LEU A 8 -18.78 -32.95 6.66
C LEU A 8 -17.45 -32.79 5.96
N ILE A 9 -17.27 -31.65 5.29
CA ILE A 9 -15.96 -31.22 4.80
C ILE A 9 -15.11 -30.89 6.04
N ARG A 10 -14.20 -31.78 6.39
CA ARG A 10 -13.17 -31.52 7.39
C ARG A 10 -12.23 -30.42 6.86
N PRO A 11 -11.93 -29.39 7.64
CA PRO A 11 -10.85 -28.48 7.28
C PRO A 11 -9.55 -29.30 7.27
N ALA A 12 -8.78 -29.17 6.19
CA ALA A 12 -7.46 -29.77 6.09
C ALA A 12 -6.60 -29.20 7.23
N ALA A 13 -6.14 -30.08 8.11
CA ALA A 13 -5.11 -29.78 9.09
C ALA A 13 -3.82 -29.50 8.30
N PHE A 14 -3.39 -28.24 8.27
CA PHE A 14 -2.06 -27.89 7.79
C PHE A 14 -1.06 -28.48 8.76
N SER A 15 -0.34 -29.52 8.33
CA SER A 15 0.84 -30.03 9.01
C SER A 15 1.90 -28.91 8.98
N ASN A 16 2.47 -28.59 10.15
CA ASN A 16 3.70 -27.81 10.30
C ASN A 16 4.91 -28.63 9.79
N GLU A 17 4.94 -28.97 8.52
CA GLU A 17 6.18 -29.24 7.82
C GLU A 17 6.68 -27.88 7.34
N GLU A 18 7.80 -27.40 7.91
CA GLU A 18 8.58 -26.31 7.36
C GLU A 18 8.88 -26.69 5.91
N ASN A 19 8.13 -26.10 4.98
CA ASN A 19 8.33 -26.30 3.56
C ASN A 19 9.57 -25.46 3.20
N ASP A 20 10.75 -26.08 3.22
CA ASP A 20 12.08 -25.51 2.88
C ASP A 20 12.18 -25.08 1.40
N GLU A 21 11.06 -24.98 0.71
CA GLU A 21 11.01 -24.62 -0.70
C GLU A 21 11.40 -23.16 -0.89
N LEU A 22 12.49 -22.93 -1.62
CA LEU A 22 12.96 -21.59 -2.00
C LEU A 22 11.89 -20.86 -2.81
N VAL A 23 11.52 -19.65 -2.38
CA VAL A 23 10.65 -18.77 -3.14
C VAL A 23 11.49 -17.98 -4.15
N ARG A 24 11.28 -18.22 -5.44
CA ARG A 24 12.00 -17.59 -6.55
C ARG A 24 11.31 -16.30 -6.94
N ILE A 25 12.00 -15.18 -6.73
CA ILE A 25 11.46 -13.85 -6.93
C ILE A 25 12.20 -13.14 -8.05
N GLY A 26 11.41 -12.56 -8.99
CA GLY A 26 11.87 -11.56 -9.95
C GLY A 26 11.62 -10.13 -9.41
N ILE A 27 12.41 -9.16 -9.87
CA ILE A 27 12.17 -7.74 -9.53
C ILE A 27 12.17 -6.93 -10.82
N ILE A 28 11.13 -6.13 -11.04
CA ILE A 28 10.98 -5.18 -12.15
C ILE A 28 11.08 -3.76 -11.61
N GLY A 29 12.07 -3.02 -12.07
CA GLY A 29 12.40 -1.68 -11.57
C GLY A 29 13.39 -1.74 -10.40
N ILE A 30 14.69 -1.46 -10.69
CA ILE A 30 15.78 -1.43 -9.71
C ILE A 30 16.17 0.04 -9.41
N GLY A 31 15.17 0.93 -9.36
CA GLY A 31 15.31 2.31 -8.91
C GLY A 31 15.50 2.41 -7.39
N ASN A 32 15.34 3.61 -6.84
CA ASN A 32 15.50 3.84 -5.39
C ASN A 32 14.64 2.88 -4.56
N ARG A 33 13.34 2.73 -4.90
CA ARG A 33 12.43 1.86 -4.16
C ARG A 33 12.74 0.38 -4.39
N GLY A 34 12.89 -0.06 -5.64
CA GLY A 34 13.19 -1.46 -5.97
C GLY A 34 14.49 -1.96 -5.36
N SER A 35 15.54 -1.13 -5.33
CA SER A 35 16.81 -1.46 -4.67
C SER A 35 16.67 -1.65 -3.15
N ARG A 36 15.79 -0.86 -2.50
CA ARG A 36 15.50 -1.01 -1.06
C ARG A 36 14.73 -2.30 -0.79
N LEU A 37 13.72 -2.61 -1.60
CA LEU A 37 12.97 -3.87 -1.50
C LEU A 37 13.85 -5.09 -1.77
N LEU A 38 14.74 -5.01 -2.79
CA LEU A 38 15.74 -6.05 -3.07
C LEU A 38 16.62 -6.32 -1.83
N LYS A 39 17.16 -5.26 -1.22
CA LYS A 39 17.98 -5.39 -0.01
C LYS A 39 17.21 -6.06 1.13
N THR A 40 15.95 -5.70 1.31
CA THR A 40 15.09 -6.29 2.35
C THR A 40 14.81 -7.76 2.07
N LEU A 41 14.47 -8.12 0.82
CA LEU A 41 14.22 -9.50 0.39
C LEU A 41 15.44 -10.41 0.59
N LEU A 42 16.65 -9.90 0.36
CA LEU A 42 17.90 -10.63 0.61
C LEU A 42 18.11 -10.97 2.10
N GLY A 43 17.43 -10.28 3.02
CA GLY A 43 17.40 -10.58 4.45
C GLY A 43 16.32 -11.58 4.86
N ILE A 44 15.42 -12.00 3.96
CA ILE A 44 14.36 -12.98 4.25
C ILE A 44 14.84 -14.38 3.91
N GLU A 45 14.68 -15.29 4.87
CA GLU A 45 15.09 -16.68 4.73
C GLU A 45 14.23 -17.41 3.68
N GLY A 46 14.85 -18.32 2.93
CA GLY A 46 14.18 -19.08 1.87
C GLY A 46 13.79 -18.25 0.64
N VAL A 47 14.44 -17.10 0.39
CA VAL A 47 14.25 -16.27 -0.80
C VAL A 47 15.45 -16.40 -1.75
N GLU A 48 15.19 -16.73 -3.02
CA GLU A 48 16.12 -16.63 -4.15
C GLU A 48 15.69 -15.48 -5.06
N ILE A 49 16.56 -14.51 -5.30
CA ILE A 49 16.37 -13.52 -6.35
C ILE A 49 16.85 -14.15 -7.67
N SER A 50 15.90 -14.61 -8.49
CA SER A 50 16.20 -15.36 -9.72
C SER A 50 16.41 -14.46 -10.94
N SER A 51 15.76 -13.30 -10.99
CA SER A 51 15.89 -12.38 -12.13
C SER A 51 15.63 -10.92 -11.75
N LEU A 52 16.27 -10.01 -12.49
CA LEU A 52 16.17 -8.56 -12.36
C LEU A 52 15.87 -7.94 -13.72
N CYS A 53 14.91 -7.02 -13.75
CA CYS A 53 14.54 -6.28 -14.95
C CYS A 53 14.51 -4.77 -14.67
N ASP A 54 15.22 -3.98 -15.46
CA ASP A 54 15.18 -2.51 -15.44
C ASP A 54 15.48 -1.98 -16.84
N ILE A 55 14.78 -0.94 -17.30
CA ILE A 55 15.06 -0.28 -18.59
C ILE A 55 16.51 0.23 -18.68
N ASN A 56 17.09 0.57 -17.51
CA ASN A 56 18.52 0.80 -17.37
C ASN A 56 19.21 -0.54 -17.05
N GLN A 57 19.58 -1.28 -18.11
CA GLN A 57 20.22 -2.59 -18.02
C GLN A 57 21.47 -2.60 -17.12
N SER A 58 22.25 -1.52 -17.15
CA SER A 58 23.44 -1.39 -16.28
C SER A 58 23.08 -1.42 -14.79
N ARG A 59 21.93 -0.83 -14.42
CA ARG A 59 21.44 -0.83 -13.04
C ARG A 59 21.09 -2.24 -12.59
N ALA A 60 20.35 -2.99 -13.40
CA ALA A 60 20.00 -4.40 -13.12
C ALA A 60 21.25 -5.28 -13.06
N ALA A 61 22.18 -5.11 -14.01
CA ALA A 61 23.45 -5.86 -14.04
C ALA A 61 24.34 -5.58 -12.81
N ASN A 62 24.41 -4.33 -12.33
CA ASN A 62 25.16 -3.98 -11.15
C ASN A 62 24.53 -4.60 -9.88
N ALA A 63 23.19 -4.61 -9.79
CA ALA A 63 22.48 -5.27 -8.70
C ALA A 63 22.72 -6.78 -8.71
N ALA A 64 22.66 -7.42 -9.88
CA ALA A 64 22.94 -8.86 -10.04
C ALA A 64 24.35 -9.24 -9.57
N ARG A 65 25.37 -8.46 -10.00
CA ARG A 65 26.76 -8.66 -9.52
C ARG A 65 26.91 -8.47 -8.02
N SER A 66 26.17 -7.53 -7.44
CA SER A 66 26.19 -7.32 -5.99
C SER A 66 25.64 -8.55 -5.23
N ILE A 67 24.62 -9.21 -5.77
CA ILE A 67 24.05 -10.45 -5.22
C ILE A 67 25.06 -11.60 -5.31
N GLU A 68 25.73 -11.73 -6.47
CA GLU A 68 26.78 -12.74 -6.70
C GLU A 68 27.96 -12.53 -5.71
N ASN A 69 28.39 -11.29 -5.52
CA ASN A 69 29.46 -10.95 -4.56
C ASN A 69 29.10 -11.28 -3.10
N MET A 70 27.80 -11.43 -2.77
CA MET A 70 27.34 -11.94 -1.48
C MET A 70 27.38 -13.49 -1.40
N GLY A 71 27.91 -14.17 -2.41
CA GLY A 71 27.96 -15.64 -2.47
C GLY A 71 26.64 -16.28 -2.85
N ARG A 72 25.69 -15.53 -3.40
CA ARG A 72 24.39 -16.03 -3.90
C ARG A 72 24.44 -16.30 -5.39
N LYS A 73 23.49 -17.08 -5.89
CA LYS A 73 23.36 -17.35 -7.33
C LYS A 73 23.18 -16.04 -8.10
N LEU A 74 23.89 -15.90 -9.22
CA LEU A 74 23.79 -14.74 -10.11
C LEU A 74 22.39 -14.72 -10.75
N PRO A 75 21.58 -13.65 -10.56
CA PRO A 75 20.29 -13.52 -11.21
C PRO A 75 20.39 -13.28 -12.72
N SER A 76 19.41 -13.77 -13.48
CA SER A 76 19.24 -13.39 -14.89
C SER A 76 18.91 -11.90 -15.01
N VAL A 77 19.44 -11.22 -16.03
CA VAL A 77 19.26 -9.77 -16.23
C VAL A 77 18.49 -9.51 -17.52
N TYR A 78 17.43 -8.69 -17.40
CA TYR A 78 16.56 -8.24 -18.47
C TYR A 78 16.53 -6.72 -18.51
N GLY A 79 16.38 -6.07 -19.66
CA GLY A 79 16.34 -4.61 -19.68
C GLY A 79 16.68 -3.96 -21.02
N GLU A 80 16.54 -4.67 -22.15
CA GLU A 80 16.83 -4.11 -23.47
C GLU A 80 15.80 -3.05 -23.89
N ASN A 81 14.55 -3.19 -23.41
CA ASN A 81 13.46 -2.27 -23.73
C ASN A 81 12.33 -2.37 -22.69
N GLY A 82 11.30 -1.52 -22.82
CA GLY A 82 10.16 -1.46 -21.90
C GLY A 82 9.29 -2.74 -21.86
N ASN A 83 9.46 -3.69 -22.77
CA ASN A 83 8.78 -4.98 -22.79
C ASN A 83 9.60 -6.13 -22.22
N SER A 84 10.86 -5.92 -21.85
CA SER A 84 11.75 -6.97 -21.35
C SER A 84 11.23 -7.66 -20.08
N TYR A 85 10.30 -7.04 -19.33
CA TYR A 85 9.61 -7.69 -18.22
C TYR A 85 8.73 -8.86 -18.66
N LYS A 86 8.16 -8.82 -19.88
CA LYS A 86 7.38 -9.95 -20.44
C LYS A 86 8.29 -11.12 -20.70
N ASP A 87 9.43 -10.88 -21.35
CA ASP A 87 10.42 -11.91 -21.59
C ASP A 87 10.90 -12.57 -20.29
N MET A 88 11.10 -11.77 -19.24
CA MET A 88 11.45 -12.28 -17.91
C MET A 88 10.35 -13.18 -17.35
N LEU A 89 9.10 -12.70 -17.33
CA LEU A 89 7.97 -13.43 -16.77
C LEU A 89 7.61 -14.68 -17.59
N ASP A 90 7.86 -14.67 -18.92
CA ASP A 90 7.54 -15.78 -19.81
C ASP A 90 8.63 -16.87 -19.79
N LYS A 91 9.89 -16.51 -19.54
CA LYS A 91 11.04 -17.43 -19.61
C LYS A 91 11.48 -17.97 -18.25
N GLU A 92 11.33 -17.17 -17.19
CA GLU A 92 11.76 -17.55 -15.84
C GLU A 92 10.65 -18.26 -15.07
N LYS A 93 11.04 -19.26 -14.29
CA LYS A 93 10.10 -19.94 -13.38
C LYS A 93 10.06 -19.18 -12.05
N LEU A 94 9.25 -18.14 -11.98
CA LEU A 94 9.10 -17.29 -10.79
C LEU A 94 7.87 -17.69 -9.99
N ASP A 95 8.01 -17.73 -8.67
CA ASP A 95 6.89 -17.89 -7.75
C ASP A 95 6.24 -16.54 -7.47
N ALA A 96 7.04 -15.46 -7.45
CA ALA A 96 6.57 -14.09 -7.28
C ALA A 96 7.40 -13.08 -8.07
N VAL A 97 6.84 -11.90 -8.28
CA VAL A 97 7.52 -10.75 -8.85
C VAL A 97 7.22 -9.48 -8.06
N ILE A 98 8.25 -8.69 -7.77
CA ILE A 98 8.11 -7.35 -7.20
C ILE A 98 8.14 -6.33 -8.33
N ILE A 99 7.13 -5.44 -8.37
CA ILE A 99 6.98 -4.40 -9.38
C ILE A 99 7.17 -3.05 -8.69
N ALA A 100 8.26 -2.36 -9.01
CA ALA A 100 8.66 -1.08 -8.41
C ALA A 100 9.08 -0.07 -9.49
N THR A 101 8.26 0.05 -10.51
CA THR A 101 8.41 0.89 -11.70
C THR A 101 7.61 2.19 -11.56
N PRO A 102 7.59 3.12 -12.54
CA PRO A 102 6.61 4.20 -12.59
C PRO A 102 5.17 3.70 -12.60
N TRP A 103 4.26 4.48 -12.02
CA TRP A 103 2.89 4.11 -11.73
C TRP A 103 2.06 3.59 -12.90
N ASP A 104 2.24 4.20 -14.08
CA ASP A 104 1.52 3.87 -15.32
C ASP A 104 1.80 2.47 -15.87
N SER A 105 2.85 1.84 -15.40
CA SER A 105 3.24 0.47 -15.81
C SER A 105 2.80 -0.62 -14.84
N HIS A 106 2.39 -0.28 -13.62
CA HIS A 106 2.09 -1.22 -12.56
C HIS A 106 1.01 -2.24 -12.96
N ALA A 107 -0.15 -1.75 -13.44
CA ALA A 107 -1.26 -2.61 -13.81
C ALA A 107 -0.89 -3.61 -14.92
N ALA A 108 -0.27 -3.14 -16.00
CA ALA A 108 0.10 -3.99 -17.14
C ALA A 108 1.08 -5.11 -16.73
N MET A 109 2.06 -4.80 -15.87
CA MET A 109 3.03 -5.78 -15.37
C MET A 109 2.38 -6.79 -14.43
N ALA A 110 1.51 -6.34 -13.52
CA ALA A 110 0.80 -7.23 -12.59
C ALA A 110 -0.17 -8.17 -13.32
N LEU A 111 -0.88 -7.66 -14.33
CA LEU A 111 -1.77 -8.47 -15.18
C LEU A 111 -0.99 -9.58 -15.93
N HIS A 112 0.18 -9.24 -16.46
CA HIS A 112 1.03 -10.22 -17.16
C HIS A 112 1.56 -11.29 -16.18
N ALA A 113 2.01 -10.88 -15.00
CA ALA A 113 2.48 -11.79 -13.96
C ALA A 113 1.39 -12.79 -13.54
N MET A 114 0.17 -12.31 -13.22
CA MET A 114 -0.93 -13.18 -12.83
C MET A 114 -1.31 -14.19 -13.92
N LYS A 115 -1.30 -13.78 -15.20
CA LYS A 115 -1.57 -14.68 -16.34
C LYS A 115 -0.52 -15.78 -16.48
N ASN A 116 0.71 -15.55 -16.01
CA ASN A 116 1.80 -16.53 -15.99
C ASN A 116 1.86 -17.35 -14.69
N GLY A 117 0.86 -17.22 -13.80
CA GLY A 117 0.83 -17.95 -12.53
C GLY A 117 1.78 -17.40 -11.46
N THR A 118 2.34 -16.22 -11.67
CA THR A 118 3.30 -15.56 -10.78
C THR A 118 2.59 -14.56 -9.88
N TYR A 119 2.83 -14.58 -8.56
CA TYR A 119 2.25 -13.64 -7.58
C TYR A 119 2.87 -12.25 -7.74
N PRO A 120 2.13 -11.21 -8.17
CA PRO A 120 2.68 -9.87 -8.17
C PRO A 120 2.57 -9.19 -6.80
N GLY A 121 3.71 -8.67 -6.31
CA GLY A 121 3.78 -7.65 -5.29
C GLY A 121 4.02 -6.30 -5.95
N VAL A 122 3.03 -5.42 -5.95
CA VAL A 122 3.02 -4.17 -6.72
C VAL A 122 3.19 -2.97 -5.81
N GLU A 123 4.14 -2.08 -6.09
CA GLU A 123 4.25 -0.80 -5.38
C GLU A 123 3.01 0.07 -5.54
N VAL A 124 2.87 1.01 -4.63
CA VAL A 124 1.72 1.92 -4.56
C VAL A 124 1.76 3.02 -5.63
N PRO A 125 0.60 3.37 -6.22
CA PRO A 125 -0.68 2.66 -6.23
C PRO A 125 -0.66 1.45 -7.18
N ALA A 126 -1.53 0.48 -6.98
CA ALA A 126 -1.56 -0.72 -7.83
C ALA A 126 -1.93 -0.41 -9.29
N ALA A 127 -2.73 0.63 -9.51
CA ALA A 127 -3.11 1.18 -10.81
C ALA A 127 -3.55 2.63 -10.67
N LEU A 128 -3.68 3.34 -11.80
CA LEU A 128 -4.05 4.76 -11.85
C LEU A 128 -5.50 5.02 -12.23
N THR A 129 -6.19 4.02 -12.79
CA THR A 129 -7.58 4.15 -13.25
C THR A 129 -8.48 3.06 -12.67
N VAL A 130 -9.76 3.38 -12.51
CA VAL A 130 -10.78 2.42 -12.05
C VAL A 130 -10.90 1.24 -13.04
N GLU A 131 -10.72 1.50 -14.33
CA GLU A 131 -10.73 0.44 -15.35
C GLU A 131 -9.59 -0.56 -15.14
N GLU A 132 -8.36 -0.11 -14.95
CA GLU A 132 -7.21 -0.98 -14.66
C GLU A 132 -7.42 -1.76 -13.36
N LEU A 133 -8.03 -1.14 -12.34
CA LEU A 133 -8.34 -1.82 -11.08
C LEU A 133 -9.34 -2.96 -11.28
N TRP A 134 -10.37 -2.76 -12.11
CA TRP A 134 -11.29 -3.83 -12.49
C TRP A 134 -10.60 -4.95 -13.26
N GLN A 135 -9.63 -4.61 -14.12
CA GLN A 135 -8.83 -5.60 -14.83
C GLN A 135 -7.98 -6.44 -13.85
N LEU A 136 -7.34 -5.79 -12.86
CA LEU A 136 -6.58 -6.49 -11.81
C LEU A 136 -7.48 -7.44 -11.02
N VAL A 137 -8.62 -6.96 -10.54
CA VAL A 137 -9.61 -7.77 -9.80
C VAL A 137 -10.08 -8.96 -10.66
N GLY A 138 -10.53 -8.70 -11.89
CA GLY A 138 -11.03 -9.74 -12.78
C GLY A 138 -9.95 -10.78 -13.13
N THR A 139 -8.70 -10.34 -13.34
CA THR A 139 -7.60 -11.26 -13.65
C THR A 139 -7.24 -12.12 -12.44
N SER A 140 -7.15 -11.54 -11.25
CA SER A 140 -6.90 -12.29 -10.02
C SER A 140 -7.99 -13.33 -9.75
N GLU A 141 -9.26 -12.97 -9.92
CA GLU A 141 -10.38 -13.89 -9.78
C GLU A 141 -10.36 -15.03 -10.83
N ASN A 142 -10.04 -14.71 -12.08
CA ASN A 142 -10.05 -15.68 -13.18
C ASN A 142 -8.86 -16.64 -13.14
N THR A 143 -7.69 -16.18 -12.73
CA THR A 143 -6.47 -17.00 -12.64
C THR A 143 -6.33 -17.70 -11.29
N GLY A 144 -7.00 -17.22 -10.27
CA GLY A 144 -6.81 -17.64 -8.87
C GLY A 144 -5.48 -17.16 -8.28
N ILE A 145 -4.72 -16.32 -8.99
CA ILE A 145 -3.43 -15.79 -8.51
C ILE A 145 -3.67 -14.50 -7.73
N PRO A 146 -3.33 -14.45 -6.42
CA PRO A 146 -3.42 -13.25 -5.62
C PRO A 146 -2.49 -12.14 -6.13
N CYS A 147 -2.98 -10.89 -6.06
CA CYS A 147 -2.21 -9.70 -6.34
C CYS A 147 -2.15 -8.85 -5.06
N MET A 148 -0.94 -8.52 -4.59
CA MET A 148 -0.74 -7.70 -3.40
C MET A 148 -0.18 -6.33 -3.75
N MET A 149 -0.83 -5.27 -3.29
CA MET A 149 -0.18 -3.96 -3.26
C MET A 149 0.75 -3.87 -2.04
N LEU A 150 1.97 -3.39 -2.27
CA LEU A 150 3.03 -3.29 -1.25
C LEU A 150 2.88 -2.00 -0.43
N GLU A 151 1.68 -1.82 0.14
CA GLU A 151 1.39 -0.74 1.08
C GLU A 151 1.95 -1.11 2.45
N ASN A 152 3.03 -0.47 2.86
CA ASN A 152 3.80 -0.85 4.04
C ASN A 152 3.28 -0.26 5.35
N ARG A 153 2.51 0.84 5.34
CA ARG A 153 2.04 1.50 6.57
C ARG A 153 1.04 0.67 7.35
N SER A 154 0.28 -0.20 6.70
CA SER A 154 -0.57 -1.19 7.36
C SER A 154 0.20 -2.08 8.33
N PHE A 155 1.49 -2.32 8.05
CA PHE A 155 2.37 -3.20 8.82
C PHE A 155 3.16 -2.46 9.91
N CYS A 156 2.95 -1.16 10.11
CA CYS A 156 3.55 -0.43 11.22
C CYS A 156 3.14 -1.04 12.56
N LYS A 157 4.08 -1.07 13.50
CA LYS A 157 3.89 -1.68 14.83
C LYS A 157 2.65 -1.15 15.53
N ASP A 158 2.52 0.18 15.59
CA ASP A 158 1.41 0.82 16.28
C ASP A 158 0.08 0.61 15.55
N ASN A 159 0.07 0.62 14.21
CA ASN A 159 -1.14 0.38 13.41
C ASN A 159 -1.68 -1.05 13.59
N LEU A 160 -0.80 -2.04 13.67
CA LEU A 160 -1.18 -3.42 13.98
C LEU A 160 -1.64 -3.57 15.44
N ALA A 161 -1.02 -2.87 16.38
CA ALA A 161 -1.47 -2.85 17.78
C ALA A 161 -2.87 -2.24 17.91
N LEU A 162 -3.15 -1.13 17.20
CA LEU A 162 -4.47 -0.51 17.13
C LEU A 162 -5.51 -1.43 16.50
N LEU A 163 -5.13 -2.21 15.48
CA LEU A 163 -5.99 -3.24 14.90
C LEU A 163 -6.34 -4.33 15.93
N ASN A 164 -5.38 -4.77 16.73
CA ASN A 164 -5.63 -5.69 17.84
C ASN A 164 -6.59 -5.08 18.89
N MET A 165 -6.36 -3.82 19.28
CA MET A 165 -7.23 -3.10 20.21
C MET A 165 -8.67 -2.97 19.66
N LYS A 166 -8.79 -2.65 18.35
CA LYS A 166 -10.09 -2.59 17.67
C LYS A 166 -10.80 -3.95 17.68
N ARG A 167 -10.10 -5.03 17.38
CA ARG A 167 -10.65 -6.40 17.39
C ARG A 167 -11.10 -6.86 18.77
N LEU A 168 -10.41 -6.40 19.81
CA LEU A 168 -10.80 -6.61 21.21
C LEU A 168 -11.99 -5.72 21.65
N GLY A 169 -12.56 -4.91 20.75
CA GLY A 169 -13.69 -4.05 21.03
C GLY A 169 -13.40 -2.85 21.93
N LEU A 170 -12.11 -2.46 22.07
CA LEU A 170 -11.73 -1.37 22.98
C LEU A 170 -12.25 -0.02 22.51
N PHE A 171 -12.42 0.17 21.20
CA PHE A 171 -12.99 1.38 20.62
C PHE A 171 -14.52 1.29 20.43
N GLY A 172 -15.14 0.13 20.68
CA GLY A 172 -16.54 -0.10 20.34
C GLY A 172 -16.76 -0.18 18.81
N ASP A 173 -17.91 0.29 18.33
CA ASP A 173 -18.22 0.39 16.91
C ASP A 173 -17.49 1.59 16.33
N ILE A 174 -16.72 1.37 15.27
CA ILE A 174 -15.99 2.47 14.59
C ILE A 174 -16.99 3.32 13.83
N VAL A 175 -16.92 4.63 14.01
CA VAL A 175 -17.82 5.61 13.40
C VAL A 175 -17.13 6.60 12.48
N HIS A 176 -15.87 6.92 12.78
CA HIS A 176 -15.10 7.90 12.02
C HIS A 176 -13.61 7.58 12.04
N CYS A 177 -12.96 7.84 10.90
CA CYS A 177 -11.51 7.85 10.80
C CYS A 177 -11.03 9.10 10.06
N HIS A 178 -9.79 9.49 10.33
CA HIS A 178 -9.07 10.50 9.57
C HIS A 178 -7.69 9.94 9.24
N CYS A 179 -7.17 10.28 8.07
CA CYS A 179 -5.79 10.02 7.68
C CYS A 179 -5.25 11.11 6.75
N ALA A 180 -3.95 11.17 6.64
CA ALA A 180 -3.30 12.10 5.73
C ALA A 180 -2.02 11.48 5.14
N HIS A 181 -1.68 11.85 3.92
CA HIS A 181 -0.32 11.76 3.41
C HIS A 181 0.20 13.18 3.26
N SER A 182 0.79 13.68 4.32
CA SER A 182 1.32 15.04 4.40
C SER A 182 2.86 14.97 4.46
N HIS A 183 3.51 15.33 3.38
CA HIS A 183 4.96 15.17 3.20
C HIS A 183 5.47 16.15 2.16
N ASP A 184 6.45 16.97 2.51
CA ASP A 184 7.13 17.79 1.50
C ASP A 184 8.00 16.88 0.62
N LEU A 185 7.55 16.70 -0.61
CA LEU A 185 8.19 15.83 -1.61
C LEU A 185 8.77 16.63 -2.77
N ALA A 186 8.75 17.97 -2.70
CA ALA A 186 9.09 18.82 -3.82
C ALA A 186 10.53 18.60 -4.29
N ASP A 187 11.50 18.61 -3.36
CA ASP A 187 12.92 18.71 -3.64
C ASP A 187 13.70 17.38 -3.73
N PHE A 188 13.03 16.24 -3.59
CA PHE A 188 13.73 14.95 -3.68
C PHE A 188 12.97 13.87 -4.45
N TRP A 189 11.64 14.01 -4.59
CA TRP A 189 10.83 13.01 -5.27
C TRP A 189 10.22 13.53 -6.57
N PHE A 190 9.64 14.74 -6.56
CA PHE A 190 9.10 15.35 -7.76
C PHE A 190 10.17 16.02 -8.61
N PHE A 191 11.16 16.65 -7.99
CA PHE A 191 12.23 17.36 -8.69
C PHE A 191 13.60 17.07 -8.06
N ASP A 192 14.64 17.22 -8.85
CA ASP A 192 16.02 17.16 -8.35
C ASP A 192 16.34 18.46 -7.61
N ALA A 193 16.77 18.34 -6.35
CA ALA A 193 17.07 19.49 -5.49
C ALA A 193 18.21 20.37 -6.00
N LYS A 194 19.11 19.85 -6.85
CA LYS A 194 20.32 20.58 -7.29
C LYS A 194 20.08 21.43 -8.53
N ASN A 195 19.26 20.94 -9.45
CA ASN A 195 19.08 21.58 -10.76
C ASN A 195 17.60 21.86 -11.10
N GLY A 196 16.64 21.41 -10.26
CA GLY A 196 15.22 21.60 -10.49
C GLY A 196 14.63 20.77 -11.63
N GLU A 197 15.40 19.80 -12.16
CA GLU A 197 14.91 18.92 -13.22
C GLU A 197 13.79 18.01 -12.71
N PRO A 198 12.74 17.80 -13.52
CA PRO A 198 11.62 16.96 -13.12
C PRO A 198 12.02 15.49 -13.08
N ASN A 199 11.70 14.83 -11.99
CA ASN A 199 11.64 13.37 -11.92
C ASN A 199 10.33 12.88 -12.57
N TRP A 200 10.25 11.60 -12.89
CA TRP A 200 9.10 11.01 -13.57
C TRP A 200 7.72 11.35 -12.92
N PRO A 201 7.56 11.49 -11.58
CA PRO A 201 6.24 11.78 -11.02
C PRO A 201 5.82 13.25 -11.16
N ALA A 202 6.73 14.16 -11.52
CA ALA A 202 6.42 15.58 -11.66
C ALA A 202 5.38 15.85 -12.77
N GLU A 203 5.33 15.02 -13.81
CA GLU A 203 4.36 15.18 -14.91
C GLU A 203 2.91 15.08 -14.41
N TYR A 204 2.65 14.32 -13.35
CA TYR A 204 1.30 14.18 -12.80
C TYR A 204 0.81 15.45 -12.13
N LEU A 205 1.72 16.31 -11.62
CA LEU A 205 1.38 17.63 -11.05
C LEU A 205 0.88 18.61 -12.12
N VAL A 206 1.36 18.45 -13.36
CA VAL A 206 0.94 19.25 -14.51
C VAL A 206 -0.36 18.71 -15.11
N LYS A 207 -0.52 17.40 -15.17
CA LYS A 207 -1.62 16.74 -15.86
C LYS A 207 -2.90 16.68 -15.02
N TYR A 208 -2.80 16.51 -13.71
CA TYR A 208 -3.92 16.16 -12.85
C TYR A 208 -4.04 17.03 -11.61
N ASN A 209 -5.27 17.22 -11.13
CA ASN A 209 -5.59 17.76 -9.81
C ASN A 209 -6.36 16.69 -9.03
N ARG A 210 -5.66 15.95 -8.15
CA ARG A 210 -6.20 14.79 -7.45
C ARG A 210 -5.34 14.43 -6.24
N ASP A 211 -5.78 13.51 -5.41
CA ASP A 211 -4.91 12.87 -4.43
C ASP A 211 -3.97 11.89 -5.15
N GLN A 212 -2.69 12.24 -5.23
CA GLN A 212 -1.68 11.44 -5.96
C GLN A 212 -1.19 10.22 -5.18
N LEU A 213 -1.25 10.25 -3.84
CA LEU A 213 -0.66 9.23 -2.97
C LEU A 213 -1.56 8.87 -1.76
N PRO A 214 -2.83 8.50 -1.95
CA PRO A 214 -3.73 8.21 -0.83
C PRO A 214 -3.38 6.90 -0.12
N THR A 215 -2.78 5.96 -0.83
CA THR A 215 -2.66 4.56 -0.43
C THR A 215 -1.93 4.36 0.89
N GLN A 216 -0.82 5.08 1.12
CA GLN A 216 -0.02 4.93 2.35
C GLN A 216 -0.77 5.39 3.62
N SER A 217 -1.62 6.38 3.51
CA SER A 217 -2.45 6.81 4.64
C SER A 217 -3.67 5.93 4.85
N LEU A 218 -4.20 5.36 3.76
CA LEU A 218 -5.38 4.50 3.77
C LEU A 218 -5.09 3.08 4.28
N GLY A 219 -3.86 2.60 4.15
CA GLY A 219 -3.52 1.21 4.47
C GLY A 219 -4.13 0.70 5.76
N PRO A 220 -3.82 1.26 6.94
CA PRO A 220 -4.39 0.80 8.20
C PRO A 220 -5.90 1.03 8.30
N ILE A 221 -6.43 2.08 7.65
CA ILE A 221 -7.84 2.46 7.69
C ILE A 221 -8.75 1.35 7.13
N ILE A 222 -8.32 0.70 6.04
CA ILE A 222 -9.07 -0.39 5.41
C ILE A 222 -9.41 -1.49 6.44
N SER A 223 -8.42 -1.89 7.23
CA SER A 223 -8.59 -2.91 8.28
C SER A 223 -9.33 -2.38 9.52
N TRP A 224 -9.12 -1.11 9.90
CA TRP A 224 -9.79 -0.54 11.06
C TRP A 224 -11.28 -0.34 10.82
N MET A 225 -11.68 0.00 9.60
CA MET A 225 -13.09 0.23 9.23
C MET A 225 -13.79 -1.03 8.68
N ASP A 226 -13.10 -2.18 8.58
CA ASP A 226 -13.59 -3.42 7.98
C ASP A 226 -14.03 -3.27 6.51
N ILE A 227 -13.35 -2.43 5.75
CA ILE A 227 -13.63 -2.24 4.32
C ILE A 227 -13.36 -3.54 3.57
N ASN A 228 -14.22 -3.87 2.61
CA ASN A 228 -14.27 -5.14 1.86
C ASN A 228 -14.61 -6.39 2.71
N ARG A 229 -14.76 -6.25 4.04
CA ARG A 229 -14.99 -7.36 5.00
C ARG A 229 -15.99 -6.94 6.08
N GLY A 230 -17.19 -6.60 5.66
CA GLY A 230 -18.27 -6.14 6.50
C GLY A 230 -18.78 -4.74 6.16
N ASP A 231 -18.01 -3.93 5.43
CA ASP A 231 -18.40 -2.60 4.96
C ASP A 231 -17.71 -2.26 3.63
N ILE A 232 -18.19 -1.23 2.92
CA ILE A 232 -17.57 -0.68 1.69
C ILE A 232 -17.73 0.83 1.65
N PHE A 233 -16.84 1.54 0.95
CA PHE A 233 -17.09 2.91 0.57
C PHE A 233 -18.18 2.98 -0.51
N THR A 234 -19.04 3.99 -0.45
CA THR A 234 -20.15 4.20 -1.40
C THR A 234 -19.98 5.48 -2.21
N GLU A 235 -19.30 6.47 -1.66
CA GLU A 235 -19.08 7.76 -2.31
C GLU A 235 -17.81 8.43 -1.82
N ILE A 236 -17.24 9.28 -2.67
CA ILE A 236 -16.13 10.18 -2.36
C ILE A 236 -16.47 11.59 -2.81
N TYR A 237 -16.19 12.57 -1.97
CA TYR A 237 -16.27 13.99 -2.29
C TYR A 237 -14.95 14.67 -2.01
N SER A 238 -14.33 15.27 -3.03
CA SER A 238 -12.99 15.84 -2.94
C SER A 238 -12.95 17.31 -3.34
N ARG A 239 -12.08 18.05 -2.68
CA ARG A 239 -11.77 19.45 -2.95
C ARG A 239 -10.27 19.65 -2.93
N ALA A 240 -9.78 20.51 -3.80
CA ALA A 240 -8.40 20.94 -3.83
C ALA A 240 -8.29 22.43 -3.53
N SER A 241 -7.23 22.82 -2.84
CA SER A 241 -6.82 24.23 -2.75
C SER A 241 -6.27 24.74 -4.07
N SER A 242 -5.97 26.03 -4.15
CA SER A 242 -5.15 26.58 -5.24
C SER A 242 -3.76 25.96 -5.25
N CYS A 243 -3.09 26.03 -6.41
CA CYS A 243 -1.70 25.63 -6.58
C CYS A 243 -0.79 26.86 -6.40
N ASN A 244 0.03 26.86 -5.37
CA ASN A 244 0.99 27.95 -5.09
C ASN A 244 2.36 27.41 -4.63
N ALA A 245 2.37 26.25 -3.96
CA ALA A 245 3.57 25.72 -3.29
C ALA A 245 4.72 25.47 -4.26
N ILE A 246 4.44 24.82 -5.39
CA ILE A 246 5.47 24.44 -6.38
C ILE A 246 6.10 25.67 -7.04
N ASN A 247 5.29 26.66 -7.45
CA ASN A 247 5.79 27.90 -8.04
C ASN A 247 6.60 28.72 -7.02
N ALA A 248 6.15 28.73 -5.75
CA ALA A 248 6.87 29.38 -4.66
C ALA A 248 8.21 28.68 -4.36
N PHE A 249 8.23 27.33 -4.35
CA PHE A 249 9.46 26.54 -4.22
C PHE A 249 10.49 26.94 -5.28
N PHE A 250 10.14 26.86 -6.56
CA PHE A 250 11.05 27.21 -7.64
C PHE A 250 11.50 28.67 -7.61
N SER A 251 10.56 29.59 -7.29
CA SER A 251 10.91 31.01 -7.19
C SER A 251 11.91 31.29 -6.09
N ARG A 252 11.86 30.55 -4.98
CA ARG A 252 12.77 30.67 -3.84
C ARG A 252 14.11 30.02 -4.11
N GLU A 253 14.14 28.79 -4.63
CA GLU A 253 15.37 28.00 -4.78
C GLU A 253 16.15 28.33 -6.06
N PHE A 254 15.44 28.64 -7.17
CA PHE A 254 16.04 28.81 -8.50
C PHE A 254 15.80 30.21 -9.11
N GLY A 255 15.02 31.04 -8.46
CA GLY A 255 14.67 32.39 -8.92
C GLY A 255 13.36 32.43 -9.73
N LYS A 256 12.74 33.63 -9.73
CA LYS A 256 11.42 33.86 -10.37
C LYS A 256 11.39 33.62 -11.88
N ASP A 257 12.54 33.66 -12.53
CA ASP A 257 12.67 33.48 -13.99
C ASP A 257 12.93 32.02 -14.37
N PHE A 258 13.10 31.12 -13.42
CA PHE A 258 13.23 29.70 -13.70
C PHE A 258 11.96 29.15 -14.38
N PRO A 259 12.07 28.36 -15.44
CA PRO A 259 10.90 27.91 -16.21
C PRO A 259 9.81 27.24 -15.38
N ALA A 260 10.20 26.34 -14.46
CA ALA A 260 9.25 25.64 -13.59
C ALA A 260 8.57 26.57 -12.56
N ALA A 261 9.13 27.74 -12.23
CA ALA A 261 8.47 28.74 -11.38
C ALA A 261 7.27 29.41 -12.06
N LYS A 262 7.19 29.34 -13.41
CA LYS A 262 6.14 29.96 -14.22
C LYS A 262 5.19 28.96 -14.84
N LEU A 263 5.40 27.66 -14.64
CA LEU A 263 4.58 26.59 -15.19
C LEU A 263 3.19 26.58 -14.52
N ASP A 264 2.16 26.33 -15.32
CA ASP A 264 0.79 26.18 -14.83
C ASP A 264 0.57 24.73 -14.35
N TYR A 265 0.72 24.54 -13.04
CA TYR A 265 0.45 23.26 -12.40
C TYR A 265 -1.03 23.13 -12.07
N LYS A 266 -1.64 21.99 -12.39
CA LYS A 266 -3.03 21.69 -12.05
C LYS A 266 -3.22 21.25 -10.62
N GLN A 267 -2.20 20.58 -10.05
CA GLN A 267 -2.25 19.98 -8.73
C GLN A 267 -2.43 21.04 -7.65
N GLY A 268 -3.56 21.01 -6.94
CA GLY A 268 -3.74 21.85 -5.75
C GLY A 268 -2.79 21.43 -4.62
N ASP A 269 -2.36 22.40 -3.82
CA ASP A 269 -1.39 22.18 -2.74
C ASP A 269 -1.90 21.19 -1.68
N VAL A 270 -3.20 21.28 -1.37
CA VAL A 270 -3.87 20.36 -0.44
C VAL A 270 -5.12 19.80 -1.10
N VAL A 271 -5.25 18.49 -1.12
CA VAL A 271 -6.49 17.80 -1.50
C VAL A 271 -7.14 17.23 -0.25
N THR A 272 -8.43 17.53 -0.06
CA THR A 272 -9.24 16.97 1.03
C THR A 272 -10.37 16.16 0.45
N SER A 273 -10.46 14.90 0.85
CA SER A 273 -11.52 13.98 0.44
C SER A 273 -12.32 13.49 1.64
N ILE A 274 -13.64 13.40 1.48
CA ILE A 274 -14.55 12.79 2.46
C ILE A 274 -15.18 11.58 1.81
N LEU A 275 -15.04 10.41 2.46
CA LEU A 275 -15.65 9.16 2.02
C LEU A 275 -16.73 8.73 3.03
N LYS A 276 -17.78 8.11 2.52
CA LYS A 276 -18.84 7.52 3.32
C LYS A 276 -18.95 6.03 3.02
N THR A 277 -19.20 5.24 4.07
CA THR A 277 -19.41 3.81 3.90
C THR A 277 -20.89 3.45 3.84
N LYS A 278 -21.16 2.22 3.38
CA LYS A 278 -22.51 1.65 3.33
C LYS A 278 -23.17 1.59 4.70
N LYS A 279 -22.39 1.34 5.75
CA LYS A 279 -22.86 1.31 7.15
C LYS A 279 -22.86 2.68 7.84
N GLY A 280 -22.57 3.77 7.12
CA GLY A 280 -22.70 5.13 7.63
C GLY A 280 -21.44 5.66 8.33
N LYS A 281 -20.32 4.94 8.32
CA LYS A 281 -19.03 5.46 8.81
C LYS A 281 -18.52 6.54 7.84
N THR A 282 -17.71 7.44 8.35
CA THR A 282 -17.05 8.50 7.56
C THR A 282 -15.54 8.43 7.67
N LEU A 283 -14.87 8.82 6.59
CA LEU A 283 -13.42 8.95 6.53
C LEU A 283 -13.06 10.29 5.92
N VAL A 284 -12.12 11.02 6.54
CA VAL A 284 -11.49 12.21 5.94
C VAL A 284 -10.06 11.86 5.54
N ILE A 285 -9.67 12.21 4.32
CA ILE A 285 -8.30 12.06 3.81
C ILE A 285 -7.77 13.45 3.46
N ASN A 286 -6.57 13.78 3.92
CA ASN A 286 -5.83 14.94 3.43
C ASN A 286 -4.57 14.49 2.69
N SER A 287 -4.31 15.08 1.55
CA SER A 287 -3.07 14.95 0.79
C SER A 287 -2.40 16.31 0.69
N ASP A 288 -1.13 16.38 1.10
CA ASP A 288 -0.31 17.59 1.10
C ASP A 288 1.13 17.15 0.79
N LEU A 289 1.52 17.27 -0.48
CA LEU A 289 2.77 16.71 -0.99
C LEU A 289 3.81 17.76 -1.36
N LEU A 290 3.47 19.04 -1.26
CA LEU A 290 4.22 20.13 -1.87
C LEU A 290 4.50 21.29 -0.91
N LEU A 291 3.81 21.37 0.22
CA LEU A 291 4.01 22.42 1.21
C LEU A 291 5.13 22.05 2.18
N PRO A 292 5.98 23.01 2.61
CA PRO A 292 7.05 22.78 3.57
C PRO A 292 6.50 22.28 4.91
N ARG A 293 6.81 21.03 5.24
CA ARG A 293 6.35 20.40 6.48
C ARG A 293 7.09 19.11 6.80
N PRO A 294 7.17 18.66 8.05
CA PRO A 294 7.51 17.30 8.42
C PRO A 294 6.47 16.29 7.93
N TYR A 295 6.88 15.03 7.76
CA TYR A 295 5.98 13.92 7.45
C TYR A 295 4.95 13.69 8.56
N ASP A 296 3.68 13.46 8.17
CA ASP A 296 2.55 13.33 9.09
C ASP A 296 1.42 12.51 8.43
N ASN A 297 0.93 11.49 9.10
CA ASN A 297 -0.20 10.66 8.61
C ASN A 297 -1.54 11.06 9.22
N ARG A 298 -1.55 11.76 10.34
CA ARG A 298 -2.76 12.20 11.06
C ARG A 298 -3.79 11.11 11.29
N TRP A 299 -3.33 9.89 11.57
CA TRP A 299 -4.26 8.80 11.81
C TRP A 299 -5.11 9.06 13.06
N LEU A 300 -6.42 9.03 12.85
CA LEU A 300 -7.41 9.08 13.90
C LEU A 300 -8.37 7.91 13.73
N LEU A 301 -8.62 7.20 14.82
CA LEU A 301 -9.58 6.09 14.89
C LEU A 301 -10.57 6.41 16.00
N GLN A 302 -11.84 6.66 15.65
CA GLN A 302 -12.88 6.98 16.62
C GLN A 302 -14.03 5.99 16.54
N GLY A 303 -14.36 5.45 17.68
CA GLY A 303 -15.50 4.57 17.87
C GLY A 303 -16.38 5.02 19.03
N THR A 304 -17.40 4.20 19.34
CA THR A 304 -18.41 4.50 20.38
C THR A 304 -17.88 4.40 21.81
N LYS A 305 -16.68 3.80 22.01
CA LYS A 305 -16.07 3.61 23.34
C LYS A 305 -14.66 4.19 23.45
N GLY A 306 -14.16 4.85 22.43
CA GLY A 306 -12.83 5.42 22.52
C GLY A 306 -12.34 6.06 21.23
N ILE A 307 -11.21 6.71 21.36
CA ILE A 307 -10.52 7.40 20.27
C ILE A 307 -9.01 7.23 20.41
N TYR A 308 -8.34 7.08 19.27
CA TYR A 308 -6.90 7.25 19.10
C TYR A 308 -6.62 8.44 18.20
N ASP A 309 -5.61 9.23 18.53
CA ASP A 309 -5.15 10.37 17.75
C ASP A 309 -3.61 10.33 17.69
N GLU A 310 -3.07 10.07 16.47
CA GLU A 310 -1.62 10.00 16.22
C GLU A 310 -0.95 11.35 16.49
N GLY A 311 -1.55 12.45 16.05
CA GLY A 311 -0.98 13.78 16.23
C GLY A 311 -0.79 14.18 17.71
N ARG A 312 -1.55 13.54 18.59
CA ARG A 312 -1.41 13.67 20.06
C ARG A 312 -0.57 12.54 20.67
N ASN A 313 -0.27 11.49 19.93
CA ASN A 313 0.29 10.24 20.48
C ASN A 313 -0.52 9.70 21.65
N SER A 314 -1.85 9.74 21.57
CA SER A 314 -2.73 9.53 22.71
C SER A 314 -3.99 8.76 22.37
N VAL A 315 -4.56 8.13 23.41
CA VAL A 315 -5.84 7.44 23.38
C VAL A 315 -6.75 7.94 24.50
N PHE A 316 -8.05 7.80 24.29
CA PHE A 316 -9.06 7.80 25.35
C PHE A 316 -9.95 6.57 25.16
N LEU A 317 -10.10 5.76 26.21
CA LEU A 317 -10.92 4.54 26.19
C LEU A 317 -11.87 4.57 27.38
N GLU A 318 -13.17 4.58 27.12
CA GLU A 318 -14.21 4.61 28.14
C GLU A 318 -14.06 3.45 29.13
N GLY A 319 -14.06 3.78 30.44
CA GLY A 319 -13.90 2.80 31.52
C GLY A 319 -12.53 2.14 31.63
N LYS A 320 -11.51 2.60 30.86
CA LYS A 320 -10.13 2.08 30.92
C LYS A 320 -9.10 3.19 31.12
N THR A 321 -9.28 4.35 30.52
CA THR A 321 -8.49 5.55 30.78
C THR A 321 -8.71 5.99 32.23
N LYS A 322 -7.64 6.29 32.95
CA LYS A 322 -7.66 6.50 34.40
C LYS A 322 -8.50 7.73 34.79
N GLU A 323 -8.30 8.81 34.05
CA GLU A 323 -8.93 10.09 34.34
C GLU A 323 -10.06 10.36 33.33
N TYR A 324 -11.19 10.79 33.85
CA TYR A 324 -12.35 11.14 33.05
C TYR A 324 -12.04 12.35 32.14
N HIS A 325 -12.36 12.24 30.85
CA HIS A 325 -12.13 13.26 29.83
C HIS A 325 -10.66 13.69 29.63
N GLN A 326 -9.70 12.85 29.98
CA GLN A 326 -8.30 13.12 29.75
C GLN A 326 -7.68 12.12 28.76
N TRP A 327 -6.77 12.61 27.95
CA TRP A 327 -5.97 11.80 27.06
C TRP A 327 -4.87 11.06 27.83
N GLU A 328 -4.63 9.81 27.48
CA GLU A 328 -3.45 9.05 27.93
C GLU A 328 -2.49 8.79 26.78
N PRO A 329 -1.16 8.74 27.04
CA PRO A 329 -0.19 8.37 26.02
C PRO A 329 -0.50 7.00 25.41
N SER A 330 -0.52 6.92 24.07
CA SER A 330 -0.84 5.69 23.34
C SER A 330 0.19 4.58 23.53
N LYS A 331 1.47 4.92 23.81
CA LYS A 331 2.59 3.99 23.88
C LYS A 331 2.34 2.79 24.80
N SER A 332 1.81 3.01 26.01
CA SER A 332 1.52 1.92 26.95
C SER A 332 0.48 0.92 26.42
N TYR A 333 -0.42 1.39 25.57
CA TYR A 333 -1.44 0.57 24.92
C TYR A 333 -0.86 -0.17 23.71
N THR A 334 -0.13 0.51 22.83
CA THR A 334 0.46 -0.13 21.64
C THR A 334 1.51 -1.17 22.03
N GLU A 335 2.27 -0.97 23.09
CA GLU A 335 3.17 -1.98 23.66
C GLU A 335 2.41 -3.18 24.23
N LYS A 336 1.33 -2.96 24.99
CA LYS A 336 0.50 -4.02 25.58
C LYS A 336 -0.20 -4.87 24.54
N TYR A 337 -0.69 -4.26 23.47
CA TYR A 337 -1.43 -4.91 22.41
C TYR A 337 -0.59 -5.14 21.14
N ASN A 338 0.75 -5.19 21.31
CA ASN A 338 1.68 -5.39 20.21
C ASN A 338 1.32 -6.63 19.39
N HIS A 339 1.55 -6.57 18.08
CA HIS A 339 1.24 -7.66 17.17
C HIS A 339 2.40 -8.66 17.10
N LYS A 340 2.08 -9.95 16.96
CA LYS A 340 3.06 -11.03 16.89
C LYS A 340 4.09 -10.85 15.76
N TRP A 341 3.72 -10.24 14.65
CA TRP A 341 4.65 -9.95 13.55
C TRP A 341 5.82 -9.05 13.98
N TRP A 342 5.68 -8.32 15.10
CA TRP A 342 6.71 -7.46 15.69
C TRP A 342 7.35 -8.04 16.97
N MET A 343 7.00 -9.24 17.37
CA MET A 343 7.56 -9.88 18.59
C MET A 343 8.87 -10.65 18.34
N SER A 344 9.27 -10.84 17.07
CA SER A 344 10.55 -11.46 16.70
C SER A 344 11.62 -10.40 16.41
N ASP A 345 12.90 -10.71 16.61
CA ASP A 345 14.10 -9.87 16.72
C ASP A 345 14.45 -8.83 15.62
N TYR A 346 13.51 -8.34 14.85
CA TYR A 346 13.75 -7.46 13.70
C TYR A 346 13.21 -6.05 13.92
N SER A 347 13.85 -5.24 14.74
CA SER A 347 13.35 -3.90 15.06
C SER A 347 14.36 -2.77 14.98
N SER A 348 15.41 -2.85 14.15
CA SER A 348 16.51 -1.88 14.24
C SER A 348 16.29 -0.53 13.54
N LYS A 349 15.39 -0.42 12.52
CA LYS A 349 15.06 0.86 11.87
C LYS A 349 13.61 0.86 11.41
N GLU A 350 12.84 1.88 11.78
CA GLU A 350 11.39 1.95 11.65
C GLU A 350 10.87 1.65 10.22
N ASN A 351 11.45 2.26 9.20
CA ASN A 351 11.03 2.02 7.81
C ASN A 351 11.56 0.70 7.22
N GLU A 352 12.75 0.26 7.61
CA GLU A 352 13.32 -1.01 7.16
C GLU A 352 12.59 -2.18 7.81
N GLY A 353 12.21 -2.06 9.10
CA GLY A 353 11.42 -3.05 9.81
C GLY A 353 10.02 -3.26 9.22
N THR A 354 9.35 -2.19 8.86
CA THR A 354 7.99 -2.24 8.26
C THR A 354 8.00 -2.93 6.91
N ASP A 355 8.94 -2.58 6.02
CA ASP A 355 9.10 -3.26 4.72
C ASP A 355 9.48 -4.74 4.91
N PHE A 356 10.27 -5.06 5.92
CA PHE A 356 10.63 -6.44 6.24
C PHE A 356 9.39 -7.26 6.67
N VAL A 357 8.57 -6.72 7.59
CA VAL A 357 7.34 -7.40 8.02
C VAL A 357 6.41 -7.61 6.83
N MET A 358 6.19 -6.59 6.02
CA MET A 358 5.34 -6.66 4.82
C MET A 358 5.82 -7.74 3.84
N LEU A 359 7.10 -7.68 3.45
CA LEU A 359 7.67 -8.61 2.47
C LEU A 359 7.74 -10.03 3.01
N ARG A 360 8.04 -10.23 4.29
CA ARG A 360 8.00 -11.54 4.93
C ARG A 360 6.60 -12.15 4.86
N GLN A 361 5.55 -11.37 5.11
CA GLN A 361 4.18 -11.86 5.01
C GLN A 361 3.79 -12.15 3.55
N PHE A 362 4.25 -11.35 2.60
CA PHE A 362 4.08 -11.63 1.17
C PHE A 362 4.78 -12.94 0.77
N VAL A 363 6.05 -13.10 1.12
CA VAL A 363 6.82 -14.32 0.83
C VAL A 363 6.18 -15.56 1.46
N ASN A 364 5.69 -15.45 2.70
CA ASN A 364 4.96 -16.54 3.34
C ASN A 364 3.67 -16.92 2.59
N ALA A 365 2.90 -15.93 2.12
CA ALA A 365 1.71 -16.17 1.32
C ALA A 365 2.05 -16.91 0.02
N VAL A 366 3.12 -16.51 -0.67
CA VAL A 366 3.61 -17.17 -1.89
C VAL A 366 4.04 -18.60 -1.60
N ARG A 367 4.87 -18.83 -0.56
CA ARG A 367 5.35 -20.16 -0.14
C ARG A 367 4.20 -21.11 0.16
N LEU A 368 3.16 -20.63 0.83
CA LEU A 368 1.99 -21.42 1.20
C LEU A 368 0.93 -21.48 0.08
N LYS A 369 1.16 -20.81 -1.06
CA LYS A 369 0.19 -20.66 -2.15
C LYS A 369 -1.18 -20.18 -1.65
N GLY A 370 -1.13 -19.27 -0.65
CA GLY A 370 -2.27 -18.76 0.08
C GLY A 370 -2.64 -17.32 -0.25
N PRO A 371 -3.64 -16.78 0.45
CA PRO A 371 -4.05 -15.39 0.29
C PRO A 371 -2.96 -14.43 0.78
N VAL A 372 -2.79 -13.33 0.06
CA VAL A 372 -1.85 -12.27 0.44
C VAL A 372 -2.50 -11.31 1.45
N PRO A 373 -1.72 -10.70 2.38
CA PRO A 373 -2.27 -9.83 3.44
C PRO A 373 -3.14 -8.67 2.96
N ILE A 374 -2.71 -7.97 1.93
CA ILE A 374 -3.47 -6.91 1.25
C ILE A 374 -3.86 -7.48 -0.11
N ASP A 375 -5.11 -7.94 -0.24
CA ASP A 375 -5.56 -8.57 -1.47
C ASP A 375 -5.88 -7.56 -2.58
N VAL A 376 -6.29 -8.09 -3.73
CA VAL A 376 -6.62 -7.26 -4.89
C VAL A 376 -7.79 -6.30 -4.64
N TYR A 377 -8.74 -6.66 -3.76
CA TYR A 377 -9.87 -5.78 -3.43
C TYR A 377 -9.42 -4.60 -2.57
N ASP A 378 -8.56 -4.84 -1.57
CA ASP A 378 -7.97 -3.79 -0.74
C ASP A 378 -7.07 -2.89 -1.57
N SER A 379 -6.25 -3.48 -2.45
CA SER A 379 -5.40 -2.78 -3.41
C SER A 379 -6.22 -1.86 -4.32
N ALA A 380 -7.35 -2.37 -4.84
CA ALA A 380 -8.24 -1.63 -5.71
C ALA A 380 -8.93 -0.46 -4.99
N VAL A 381 -9.48 -0.69 -3.79
CA VAL A 381 -10.16 0.37 -3.03
C VAL A 381 -9.20 1.50 -2.67
N MET A 382 -7.99 1.20 -2.20
CA MET A 382 -7.01 2.23 -1.88
C MET A 382 -6.55 3.02 -3.11
N SER A 383 -6.31 2.34 -4.23
CA SER A 383 -5.83 2.96 -5.46
C SER A 383 -6.92 3.77 -6.18
N ALA A 384 -8.19 3.37 -6.06
CA ALA A 384 -9.31 4.07 -6.72
C ALA A 384 -9.46 5.53 -6.29
N VAL A 385 -9.04 5.87 -5.07
CA VAL A 385 -9.06 7.26 -4.58
C VAL A 385 -8.25 8.19 -5.48
N VAL A 386 -7.18 7.70 -6.12
CA VAL A 386 -6.36 8.50 -7.05
C VAL A 386 -7.22 9.10 -8.16
N GLU A 387 -7.96 8.29 -8.91
CA GLU A 387 -8.78 8.76 -10.02
C GLU A 387 -10.08 9.42 -9.53
N LEU A 388 -10.77 8.79 -8.58
CA LEU A 388 -12.07 9.26 -8.11
C LEU A 388 -11.99 10.62 -7.42
N SER A 389 -10.91 10.94 -6.71
CA SER A 389 -10.70 12.28 -6.15
C SER A 389 -10.59 13.34 -7.25
N GLY A 390 -9.87 13.04 -8.33
CA GLY A 390 -9.75 13.93 -9.49
C GLY A 390 -11.09 14.17 -10.17
N ILE A 391 -11.86 13.11 -10.41
CA ILE A 391 -13.21 13.21 -11.01
C ILE A 391 -14.14 14.04 -10.12
N SER A 392 -14.06 13.85 -8.79
CA SER A 392 -14.89 14.62 -7.85
C SER A 392 -14.53 16.11 -7.83
N ILE A 393 -13.23 16.43 -7.89
CA ILE A 393 -12.76 17.83 -7.98
C ILE A 393 -13.25 18.48 -9.29
N GLU A 394 -13.07 17.79 -10.41
CA GLU A 394 -13.48 18.30 -11.72
C GLU A 394 -14.98 18.52 -11.81
N LYS A 395 -15.79 17.55 -11.37
CA LYS A 395 -17.26 17.63 -11.34
C LYS A 395 -17.79 18.56 -10.27
N ASN A 396 -16.99 18.93 -9.29
CA ASN A 396 -17.41 19.68 -8.11
C ASN A 396 -18.59 19.00 -7.37
N ALA A 397 -18.61 17.68 -7.32
CA ALA A 397 -19.70 16.85 -6.81
C ALA A 397 -19.18 15.54 -6.20
N PRO A 398 -19.98 14.89 -5.33
CA PRO A 398 -19.72 13.52 -4.92
C PRO A 398 -19.69 12.57 -6.13
N VAL A 399 -18.83 11.56 -6.05
CA VAL A 399 -18.71 10.50 -7.06
C VAL A 399 -18.95 9.15 -6.38
N GLU A 400 -19.69 8.28 -7.05
CA GLU A 400 -19.92 6.91 -6.57
C GLU A 400 -18.61 6.15 -6.48
N PHE A 401 -18.46 5.39 -5.40
CA PHE A 401 -17.29 4.53 -5.16
C PHE A 401 -17.65 3.10 -5.58
N PRO A 402 -16.87 2.46 -6.49
CA PRO A 402 -17.15 1.12 -6.98
C PRO A 402 -17.05 0.05 -5.89
N ASP A 403 -17.98 -0.91 -5.89
CA ASP A 403 -17.86 -2.14 -5.11
C ASP A 403 -17.04 -3.18 -5.88
N PHE A 404 -15.71 -3.15 -5.70
CA PHE A 404 -14.80 -4.10 -6.33
C PHE A 404 -15.04 -5.55 -5.91
N THR A 405 -15.70 -5.78 -4.76
CA THR A 405 -16.02 -7.12 -4.25
C THR A 405 -17.26 -7.73 -4.88
N ARG A 406 -18.05 -6.95 -5.62
CA ARG A 406 -19.35 -7.36 -6.20
C ARG A 406 -20.27 -8.01 -5.15
N GLY A 407 -20.36 -7.39 -3.98
CA GLY A 407 -21.19 -7.83 -2.86
C GLY A 407 -20.55 -8.85 -1.93
N LYS A 408 -19.39 -9.42 -2.26
CA LYS A 408 -18.68 -10.38 -1.39
C LYS A 408 -18.27 -9.77 -0.03
N TRP A 409 -18.15 -8.43 0.07
CA TRP A 409 -17.84 -7.74 1.33
C TRP A 409 -18.79 -8.12 2.47
N GLN A 410 -20.02 -8.55 2.19
CA GLN A 410 -21.00 -8.95 3.20
C GLN A 410 -20.64 -10.28 3.87
N THR A 411 -19.95 -11.16 3.18
CA THR A 411 -19.58 -12.51 3.64
C THR A 411 -18.08 -12.68 3.86
N ASN A 412 -17.25 -11.84 3.26
CA ASN A 412 -15.81 -11.86 3.46
C ASN A 412 -15.46 -11.67 4.94
N LYS A 413 -14.49 -12.44 5.42
CA LYS A 413 -14.01 -12.34 6.81
C LYS A 413 -12.72 -11.53 6.86
N PRO A 414 -12.52 -10.69 7.90
CA PRO A 414 -11.23 -10.08 8.14
C PRO A 414 -10.15 -11.16 8.32
N TYR A 415 -9.01 -11.00 7.64
CA TYR A 415 -7.86 -11.90 7.80
C TYR A 415 -6.53 -11.17 7.91
N PHE A 416 -6.42 -9.91 7.43
CA PHE A 416 -5.19 -9.12 7.58
C PHE A 416 -4.76 -9.06 9.05
N GLY A 417 -3.51 -9.40 9.36
CA GLY A 417 -3.02 -9.44 10.74
C GLY A 417 -3.67 -10.53 11.60
N LEU A 418 -4.35 -11.52 11.02
CA LEU A 418 -4.68 -12.77 11.69
C LEU A 418 -3.61 -13.80 11.31
N GLU A 419 -3.14 -14.56 12.29
CA GLU A 419 -2.38 -15.76 11.99
C GLU A 419 -3.37 -16.86 11.61
N ASN A 420 -3.01 -17.69 10.66
CA ASN A 420 -3.73 -18.93 10.41
C ASN A 420 -3.71 -19.73 11.73
N GLN A 421 -4.87 -19.84 12.38
CA GLN A 421 -5.09 -20.70 13.52
C GLN A 421 -5.05 -22.14 13.09
#